data_520b3d3fa5f1ba2bd36839b87e72908a
#
_entry.id   520b3d3fa5f1ba2bd36839b87e72908a
#
_cell.length_a   1.000
_cell.length_b   1.000
_cell.length_c   1.000
_cell.angle_alpha   90.00
_cell.angle_beta   90.00
_cell.angle_gamma   90.00
#
_symmetry.space_group_name_H-M   'P 1'
#
loop_
_entity.id
_entity.type
_entity.pdbx_description
1 polymer ?
#
loop_
_entity_poly.entity_id
_entity_poly.type
_entity_poly.pdbx_seq_one_letter_code
_entity_poly.pdbx_strand_id
1 'polypeptide(L)'
;LETRNSMVTVCISTNPENLWSEETGIYAMGHPYEDVYPFHGANFWQDWERPAYIEYYQEDGSLAFDMDAGISIHGEYTQGLDQKSFGIDARKKYGSEFIHYAVFPEKSYSHYQSIVLRNSGQDNGNTKLRDVLISQLMKETGLDYQAYRPAVLYLNGEYWGFYTLRESTDKHFLKANHPEINMENLDIIEGNWRVHQGDRLAYQELLNYIKSHDLSDAANYDYVKSKMDVDNFIDYQIAVIYGANVDNGNIKFWHERTESSKWR
;
A
#
# COMPACT_ATOMS: atom_id res chain seq x y z
N LEU A 1 -0.71 -28.31 -9.16
CA LEU A 1 -0.43 -27.11 -9.92
C LEU A 1 0.87 -27.32 -10.71
N GLU A 2 0.79 -27.46 -12.03
CA GLU A 2 1.99 -27.41 -12.86
C GLU A 2 2.45 -25.94 -12.94
N THR A 3 3.31 -25.53 -12.01
CA THR A 3 3.89 -24.18 -12.00
C THR A 3 5.06 -24.15 -12.97
N ARG A 4 4.81 -23.79 -14.20
CA ARG A 4 5.86 -23.42 -15.17
C ARG A 4 6.18 -21.93 -15.14
N ASN A 5 5.78 -21.21 -14.10
CA ASN A 5 5.87 -19.77 -14.04
C ASN A 5 6.88 -19.37 -12.97
N SER A 6 7.79 -18.46 -13.29
CA SER A 6 8.68 -17.77 -12.36
C SER A 6 7.93 -16.81 -11.43
N MET A 7 6.70 -17.15 -11.02
CA MET A 7 5.81 -16.32 -10.22
C MET A 7 5.25 -17.12 -9.06
N VAL A 8 5.11 -16.47 -7.92
CA VAL A 8 4.43 -17.05 -6.76
C VAL A 8 2.93 -17.17 -7.03
N THR A 9 2.30 -18.11 -6.36
CA THR A 9 0.85 -18.30 -6.45
C THR A 9 0.23 -17.98 -5.10
N VAL A 10 -0.81 -17.15 -5.11
CA VAL A 10 -1.65 -16.89 -3.94
C VAL A 10 -3.02 -17.48 -4.22
N CYS A 11 -3.51 -18.30 -3.28
CA CYS A 11 -4.87 -18.82 -3.32
C CYS A 11 -5.66 -18.15 -2.17
N ILE A 12 -6.80 -17.57 -2.53
CA ILE A 12 -7.77 -17.00 -1.57
C ILE A 12 -9.02 -17.88 -1.60
N SER A 13 -9.35 -18.49 -0.47
CA SER A 13 -10.57 -19.29 -0.30
C SER A 13 -11.48 -18.65 0.73
N THR A 14 -12.70 -18.33 0.36
CA THR A 14 -13.69 -17.71 1.25
C THR A 14 -15.11 -18.16 0.88
N ASN A 15 -16.06 -17.94 1.79
CA ASN A 15 -17.46 -18.17 1.45
C ASN A 15 -17.84 -17.31 0.22
N PRO A 16 -18.43 -17.86 -0.84
CA PRO A 16 -18.87 -17.10 -2.02
C PRO A 16 -19.72 -15.87 -1.69
N GLU A 17 -20.53 -15.91 -0.64
CA GLU A 17 -21.33 -14.77 -0.17
C GLU A 17 -20.47 -13.56 0.25
N ASN A 18 -19.25 -13.80 0.76
CA ASN A 18 -18.32 -12.75 1.10
C ASN A 18 -17.85 -11.94 -0.10
N LEU A 19 -17.92 -12.51 -1.29
CA LEU A 19 -17.50 -11.90 -2.56
C LEU A 19 -18.68 -11.38 -3.37
N TRP A 20 -19.74 -12.19 -3.52
CA TRP A 20 -20.72 -12.01 -4.58
C TRP A 20 -22.13 -11.66 -4.08
N SER A 21 -22.40 -11.70 -2.78
CA SER A 21 -23.70 -11.27 -2.25
C SER A 21 -23.95 -9.79 -2.58
N GLU A 22 -25.10 -9.47 -3.13
CA GLU A 22 -25.50 -8.08 -3.39
C GLU A 22 -25.60 -7.25 -2.11
N GLU A 23 -25.88 -7.88 -0.96
CA GLU A 23 -25.98 -7.18 0.32
C GLU A 23 -24.65 -7.00 1.02
N THR A 24 -23.75 -7.98 0.95
CA THR A 24 -22.56 -8.05 1.81
C THR A 24 -21.28 -8.44 1.11
N GLY A 25 -21.34 -8.81 -0.17
CA GLY A 25 -20.18 -9.25 -0.93
C GLY A 25 -19.27 -8.09 -1.32
N ILE A 26 -17.98 -8.20 -1.01
CA ILE A 26 -17.02 -7.12 -1.24
C ILE A 26 -16.68 -6.89 -2.72
N TYR A 27 -17.04 -7.81 -3.61
CA TYR A 27 -16.78 -7.71 -5.05
C TYR A 27 -18.02 -7.30 -5.85
N ALA A 28 -19.21 -7.44 -5.25
CA ALA A 28 -20.48 -7.11 -5.87
C ALA A 28 -20.71 -5.60 -6.01
N MET A 29 -21.63 -5.26 -6.91
CA MET A 29 -22.08 -3.85 -7.04
C MET A 29 -22.87 -3.41 -5.81
N GLY A 30 -23.79 -4.26 -5.31
CA GLY A 30 -24.70 -3.87 -4.23
C GLY A 30 -25.63 -2.72 -4.62
N HIS A 31 -26.33 -2.15 -3.63
CA HIS A 31 -27.18 -0.99 -3.82
C HIS A 31 -27.24 -0.13 -2.55
N PRO A 32 -27.37 1.23 -2.66
CA PRO A 32 -27.33 2.02 -3.89
C PRO A 32 -25.91 2.37 -4.35
N TYR A 33 -25.72 2.57 -5.64
CA TYR A 33 -24.47 3.06 -6.23
C TYR A 33 -24.75 4.03 -7.39
N GLU A 34 -23.73 4.83 -7.77
CA GLU A 34 -23.77 5.67 -8.96
C GLU A 34 -23.52 4.84 -10.22
N ASP A 35 -24.43 4.86 -11.20
CA ASP A 35 -24.28 4.11 -12.47
C ASP A 35 -23.30 4.81 -13.44
N VAL A 36 -22.18 5.28 -12.91
CA VAL A 36 -21.08 5.91 -13.65
C VAL A 36 -19.76 5.47 -13.00
N TYR A 37 -18.80 5.02 -13.84
CA TYR A 37 -17.48 4.65 -13.36
C TYR A 37 -16.87 5.78 -12.49
N PRO A 38 -16.32 5.51 -11.32
CA PRO A 38 -15.98 4.19 -10.78
C PRO A 38 -17.05 3.56 -9.87
N PHE A 39 -18.34 3.85 -10.07
CA PHE A 39 -19.48 3.25 -9.37
C PHE A 39 -19.48 3.54 -7.85
N HIS A 40 -19.33 4.82 -7.49
CA HIS A 40 -19.33 5.22 -6.08
C HIS A 40 -20.57 4.72 -5.33
N GLY A 41 -20.36 4.22 -4.13
CA GLY A 41 -21.42 3.62 -3.30
C GLY A 41 -21.58 2.11 -3.47
N ALA A 42 -20.99 1.48 -4.52
CA ALA A 42 -20.98 0.04 -4.66
C ALA A 42 -20.30 -0.65 -3.46
N ASN A 43 -20.57 -1.94 -3.26
CA ASN A 43 -20.05 -2.69 -2.12
C ASN A 43 -18.52 -2.66 -2.02
N PHE A 44 -17.81 -2.64 -3.14
CA PHE A 44 -16.36 -2.57 -3.15
C PHE A 44 -15.78 -1.19 -2.74
N TRP A 45 -16.63 -0.17 -2.52
CA TRP A 45 -16.26 1.12 -1.92
C TRP A 45 -16.42 1.14 -0.40
N GLN A 46 -16.99 0.08 0.18
CA GLN A 46 -17.13 -0.03 1.63
C GLN A 46 -15.82 -0.51 2.24
N ASP A 47 -15.49 -0.02 3.43
CA ASP A 47 -14.34 -0.50 4.23
C ASP A 47 -14.66 -1.87 4.86
N TRP A 48 -15.10 -2.81 4.04
CA TRP A 48 -15.47 -4.14 4.50
C TRP A 48 -14.33 -5.12 4.40
N GLU A 49 -14.08 -5.80 5.50
CA GLU A 49 -13.17 -6.93 5.59
C GLU A 49 -13.96 -8.23 5.75
N ARG A 50 -13.58 -9.26 4.99
CA ARG A 50 -14.20 -10.60 5.04
C ARG A 50 -13.16 -11.63 5.42
N PRO A 51 -13.55 -12.67 6.21
CA PRO A 51 -12.67 -13.78 6.52
C PRO A 51 -12.35 -14.59 5.28
N ALA A 52 -11.09 -15.00 5.16
CA ALA A 52 -10.63 -15.88 4.10
C ALA A 52 -9.48 -16.76 4.59
N TYR A 53 -9.27 -17.88 3.93
CA TYR A 53 -8.09 -18.72 4.08
C TYR A 53 -7.14 -18.44 2.93
N ILE A 54 -5.89 -18.18 3.25
CA ILE A 54 -4.83 -17.80 2.32
C ILE A 54 -3.82 -18.93 2.25
N GLU A 55 -3.46 -19.35 1.05
CA GLU A 55 -2.33 -20.23 0.79
C GLU A 55 -1.34 -19.50 -0.13
N TYR A 56 -0.08 -19.55 0.22
CA TYR A 56 0.99 -18.94 -0.55
C TYR A 56 1.98 -19.99 -1.01
N TYR A 57 2.12 -20.15 -2.32
CA TYR A 57 3.01 -21.10 -2.96
C TYR A 57 4.19 -20.39 -3.61
N GLN A 58 5.38 -20.98 -3.46
CA GLN A 58 6.59 -20.57 -4.14
C GLN A 58 6.51 -20.83 -5.65
N GLU A 59 7.49 -20.31 -6.37
CA GLU A 59 7.65 -20.49 -7.82
C GLU A 59 7.80 -21.95 -8.24
N ASP A 60 8.33 -22.80 -7.36
CA ASP A 60 8.44 -24.25 -7.55
C ASP A 60 7.16 -25.04 -7.22
N GLY A 61 6.11 -24.33 -6.77
CA GLY A 61 4.82 -24.92 -6.37
C GLY A 61 4.79 -25.46 -4.94
N SER A 62 5.85 -25.31 -4.15
CA SER A 62 5.84 -25.69 -2.74
C SER A 62 5.00 -24.71 -1.93
N LEU A 63 4.20 -25.22 -1.00
CA LEU A 63 3.46 -24.40 -0.03
C LEU A 63 4.47 -23.76 0.94
N ALA A 64 4.49 -22.43 0.96
CA ALA A 64 5.38 -21.68 1.84
C ALA A 64 4.71 -21.36 3.18
N PHE A 65 3.47 -20.95 3.16
CA PHE A 65 2.62 -20.76 4.34
C PHE A 65 1.15 -20.80 3.96
N ASP A 66 0.33 -21.04 4.96
CA ASP A 66 -1.12 -20.89 4.90
C ASP A 66 -1.63 -20.26 6.20
N MET A 67 -2.73 -19.52 6.13
CA MET A 67 -3.30 -18.87 7.30
C MET A 67 -4.73 -18.36 7.04
N ASP A 68 -5.49 -18.22 8.13
CA ASP A 68 -6.68 -17.39 8.12
C ASP A 68 -6.31 -15.90 8.17
N ALA A 69 -7.00 -15.09 7.35
CA ALA A 69 -6.77 -13.66 7.26
C ALA A 69 -8.06 -12.90 6.93
N GLY A 70 -8.03 -11.58 7.02
CA GLY A 70 -9.03 -10.70 6.44
C GLY A 70 -8.70 -10.37 5.00
N ILE A 71 -9.70 -10.32 4.13
CA ILE A 71 -9.56 -9.75 2.80
C ILE A 71 -10.48 -8.55 2.61
N SER A 72 -10.01 -7.55 1.92
CA SER A 72 -10.74 -6.33 1.57
C SER A 72 -10.43 -5.92 0.14
N ILE A 73 -11.30 -5.10 -0.49
CA ILE A 73 -10.94 -4.48 -1.76
C ILE A 73 -10.03 -3.29 -1.48
N HIS A 74 -8.92 -3.22 -2.23
CA HIS A 74 -7.89 -2.20 -2.04
C HIS A 74 -7.83 -1.24 -3.22
N GLY A 75 -7.59 0.04 -2.94
CA GLY A 75 -7.44 1.09 -3.92
C GLY A 75 -8.45 2.20 -3.74
N GLU A 76 -8.51 3.08 -4.71
CA GLU A 76 -9.49 4.18 -4.81
C GLU A 76 -10.22 4.03 -6.16
N TYR A 77 -10.00 4.93 -7.10
CA TYR A 77 -10.65 4.95 -8.41
C TYR A 77 -10.63 3.59 -9.16
N THR A 78 -9.56 2.81 -8.98
CA THR A 78 -9.38 1.50 -9.63
C THR A 78 -10.16 0.34 -9.00
N GLN A 79 -10.89 0.58 -7.92
CA GLN A 79 -11.86 -0.39 -7.37
C GLN A 79 -13.02 -0.66 -8.34
N GLY A 80 -13.33 0.28 -9.22
CA GLY A 80 -14.35 0.12 -10.26
C GLY A 80 -13.94 -0.83 -11.41
N LEU A 81 -12.68 -1.26 -11.50
CA LEU A 81 -12.23 -2.21 -12.53
C LEU A 81 -12.77 -3.62 -12.26
N ASP A 82 -12.93 -4.42 -13.32
CA ASP A 82 -13.36 -5.83 -13.19
C ASP A 82 -12.36 -6.63 -12.35
N GLN A 83 -11.06 -6.50 -12.63
CA GLN A 83 -10.00 -7.08 -11.82
C GLN A 83 -9.65 -6.11 -10.68
N LYS A 84 -10.14 -6.36 -9.48
CA LYS A 84 -9.92 -5.51 -8.29
C LYS A 84 -8.65 -5.92 -7.55
N SER A 85 -8.02 -4.98 -6.86
CA SER A 85 -6.92 -5.27 -5.92
C SER A 85 -7.48 -5.77 -4.59
N PHE A 86 -6.74 -6.66 -3.93
CA PHE A 86 -7.08 -7.17 -2.61
C PHE A 86 -6.05 -6.74 -1.56
N GLY A 87 -6.52 -6.25 -0.42
CA GLY A 87 -5.77 -6.25 0.82
C GLY A 87 -5.88 -7.63 1.49
N ILE A 88 -4.78 -8.12 2.04
CA ILE A 88 -4.74 -9.32 2.88
C ILE A 88 -4.19 -8.89 4.24
N ASP A 89 -5.02 -8.94 5.26
CA ASP A 89 -4.74 -8.44 6.59
C ASP A 89 -4.64 -9.58 7.60
N ALA A 90 -3.46 -9.76 8.17
CA ALA A 90 -3.28 -10.61 9.33
C ALA A 90 -3.80 -9.89 10.58
N ARG A 91 -4.70 -10.55 11.32
CA ARG A 91 -5.27 -9.99 12.55
C ARG A 91 -5.47 -11.09 13.59
N LYS A 92 -5.28 -10.76 14.87
CA LYS A 92 -5.48 -11.69 15.99
C LYS A 92 -6.82 -12.42 15.96
N LYS A 93 -7.88 -11.75 15.47
CA LYS A 93 -9.21 -12.39 15.34
C LYS A 93 -9.24 -13.55 14.34
N TYR A 94 -8.24 -13.65 13.45
CA TYR A 94 -8.05 -14.76 12.51
C TYR A 94 -6.93 -15.72 12.92
N GLY A 95 -6.32 -15.52 14.09
CA GLY A 95 -5.31 -16.43 14.65
C GLY A 95 -3.91 -15.84 14.72
N SER A 96 -3.45 -15.08 13.74
CA SER A 96 -2.13 -14.43 13.76
C SER A 96 -2.23 -12.94 13.45
N GLU A 97 -1.44 -12.13 14.17
CA GLU A 97 -1.33 -10.70 13.94
C GLU A 97 -0.39 -10.36 12.77
N PHE A 98 0.42 -11.32 12.34
CA PHE A 98 1.40 -11.13 11.28
C PHE A 98 1.47 -12.36 10.37
N ILE A 99 1.79 -12.10 9.11
CA ILE A 99 2.30 -13.09 8.15
C ILE A 99 3.78 -13.29 8.50
N HIS A 100 4.13 -14.46 9.03
CA HIS A 100 5.50 -14.81 9.43
C HIS A 100 6.24 -15.53 8.30
N TYR A 101 6.54 -14.81 7.23
CA TYR A 101 7.23 -15.34 6.07
C TYR A 101 7.94 -14.23 5.29
N ALA A 102 9.13 -14.49 4.72
CA ALA A 102 9.86 -13.55 3.88
C ALA A 102 9.22 -13.41 2.50
N VAL A 103 8.04 -12.78 2.44
CA VAL A 103 7.26 -12.58 1.20
C VAL A 103 8.07 -11.86 0.15
N PHE A 104 8.87 -10.87 0.57
CA PHE A 104 9.74 -10.08 -0.30
C PHE A 104 11.22 -10.35 0.05
N PRO A 105 11.91 -11.21 -0.72
CA PRO A 105 13.28 -11.63 -0.38
C PRO A 105 14.32 -10.50 -0.36
N GLU A 106 14.01 -9.36 -0.98
CA GLU A 106 14.86 -8.17 -1.00
C GLU A 106 14.82 -7.35 0.30
N LYS A 107 13.83 -7.62 1.18
CA LYS A 107 13.69 -6.96 2.48
C LYS A 107 14.40 -7.75 3.57
N SER A 108 14.90 -7.06 4.59
CA SER A 108 15.61 -7.66 5.72
C SER A 108 14.69 -8.24 6.81
N TYR A 109 13.37 -8.11 6.64
CA TYR A 109 12.36 -8.58 7.59
C TYR A 109 11.42 -9.61 6.94
N SER A 110 10.78 -10.41 7.79
CA SER A 110 9.95 -11.55 7.38
C SER A 110 8.59 -11.59 8.11
N HIS A 111 8.08 -10.44 8.53
CA HIS A 111 6.78 -10.34 9.17
C HIS A 111 6.04 -9.11 8.65
N TYR A 112 4.80 -9.33 8.23
CA TYR A 112 3.94 -8.30 7.63
C TYR A 112 2.58 -8.35 8.30
N GLN A 113 2.07 -7.20 8.71
CA GLN A 113 0.71 -7.11 9.21
C GLN A 113 -0.30 -7.17 8.05
N SER A 114 0.07 -6.60 6.92
CA SER A 114 -0.76 -6.59 5.72
C SER A 114 0.09 -6.59 4.46
N ILE A 115 -0.44 -7.21 3.40
CA ILE A 115 0.12 -7.20 2.04
C ILE A 115 -1.00 -6.93 1.04
N VAL A 116 -0.65 -6.46 -0.14
CA VAL A 116 -1.61 -6.09 -1.18
C VAL A 116 -1.35 -6.89 -2.46
N LEU A 117 -2.36 -7.56 -2.97
CA LEU A 117 -2.42 -8.05 -4.34
C LEU A 117 -2.95 -6.92 -5.23
N ARG A 118 -2.04 -6.20 -5.89
CA ARG A 118 -2.35 -5.03 -6.70
C ARG A 118 -2.62 -5.39 -8.15
N ASN A 119 -3.73 -4.90 -8.69
CA ASN A 119 -4.12 -5.07 -10.09
C ASN A 119 -3.32 -4.19 -11.07
N SER A 120 -2.29 -3.46 -10.57
CA SER A 120 -1.47 -2.47 -11.28
C SER A 120 -2.15 -1.11 -11.53
N GLY A 121 -3.28 -0.85 -10.90
CA GLY A 121 -3.92 0.46 -10.91
C GLY A 121 -4.28 0.91 -12.32
N GLN A 122 -3.95 2.15 -12.68
CA GLN A 122 -4.20 2.73 -14.01
C GLN A 122 -3.41 2.04 -15.14
N ASP A 123 -2.38 1.25 -14.81
CA ASP A 123 -1.61 0.47 -15.79
C ASP A 123 -2.19 -0.95 -16.04
N ASN A 124 -3.36 -1.26 -15.48
CA ASN A 124 -3.99 -2.58 -15.57
C ASN A 124 -4.17 -3.08 -17.01
N GLY A 125 -4.57 -2.20 -17.91
CA GLY A 125 -4.78 -2.51 -19.33
C GLY A 125 -3.52 -2.42 -20.21
N ASN A 126 -2.35 -2.09 -19.61
CA ASN A 126 -1.10 -1.87 -20.34
C ASN A 126 -0.01 -2.86 -19.91
N THR A 127 1.11 -2.34 -19.40
CA THR A 127 2.29 -3.15 -19.06
C THR A 127 2.19 -3.84 -17.71
N LYS A 128 1.38 -3.32 -16.79
CA LYS A 128 1.28 -3.72 -15.38
C LYS A 128 2.59 -3.59 -14.58
N LEU A 129 3.57 -2.84 -15.09
CA LEU A 129 4.92 -2.73 -14.51
C LEU A 129 5.32 -1.30 -14.14
N ARG A 130 4.53 -0.27 -14.50
CA ARG A 130 4.94 1.12 -14.40
C ARG A 130 5.33 1.54 -12.98
N ASP A 131 4.46 1.33 -11.99
CA ASP A 131 4.72 1.68 -10.60
C ASP A 131 5.81 0.81 -9.96
N VAL A 132 5.88 -0.46 -10.34
CA VAL A 132 6.94 -1.39 -9.94
C VAL A 132 8.30 -0.91 -10.42
N LEU A 133 8.40 -0.53 -11.71
CA LEU A 133 9.65 -0.06 -12.30
C LEU A 133 10.17 1.19 -11.57
N ILE A 134 9.30 2.16 -11.32
CA ILE A 134 9.70 3.39 -10.60
C ILE A 134 10.13 3.06 -9.17
N SER A 135 9.38 2.21 -8.44
CA SER A 135 9.77 1.78 -7.10
C SER A 135 11.15 1.12 -7.08
N GLN A 136 11.46 0.28 -8.08
CA GLN A 136 12.76 -0.38 -8.17
C GLN A 136 13.91 0.57 -8.53
N LEU A 137 13.67 1.55 -9.41
CA LEU A 137 14.66 2.57 -9.74
C LEU A 137 15.01 3.44 -8.53
N MET A 138 14.07 3.62 -7.60
CA MET A 138 14.27 4.44 -6.39
C MET A 138 14.89 3.65 -5.22
N LYS A 139 15.14 2.36 -5.37
CA LYS A 139 15.67 1.49 -4.32
C LYS A 139 16.99 1.96 -3.70
N GLU A 140 17.86 2.56 -4.50
CA GLU A 140 19.19 3.04 -4.08
C GLU A 140 19.16 4.52 -3.61
N THR A 141 17.98 5.13 -3.49
CA THR A 141 17.80 6.49 -2.97
C THR A 141 17.43 6.48 -1.48
N GLY A 142 17.25 7.67 -0.89
CA GLY A 142 16.76 7.82 0.48
C GLY A 142 15.25 7.60 0.66
N LEU A 143 14.52 7.20 -0.39
CA LEU A 143 13.07 7.03 -0.36
C LEU A 143 12.65 5.68 0.25
N ASP A 144 11.52 5.70 0.96
CA ASP A 144 10.85 4.48 1.39
C ASP A 144 10.11 3.87 0.19
N TYR A 145 10.63 2.79 -0.35
CA TYR A 145 10.04 2.10 -1.50
C TYR A 145 9.31 0.82 -1.09
N GLN A 146 8.22 0.53 -1.77
CA GLN A 146 7.50 -0.75 -1.62
C GLN A 146 8.22 -1.85 -2.40
N ALA A 147 8.53 -2.94 -1.73
CA ALA A 147 8.93 -4.17 -2.40
C ALA A 147 7.77 -4.74 -3.22
N TYR A 148 8.11 -5.56 -4.21
CA TYR A 148 7.11 -6.21 -5.05
C TYR A 148 7.51 -7.65 -5.38
N ARG A 149 6.49 -8.44 -5.73
CA ARG A 149 6.69 -9.77 -6.31
C ARG A 149 5.57 -10.06 -7.32
N PRO A 150 5.87 -10.52 -8.55
CA PRO A 150 4.84 -10.94 -9.47
C PRO A 150 4.12 -12.18 -8.92
N ALA A 151 2.80 -12.19 -9.00
CA ALA A 151 1.98 -13.23 -8.43
C ALA A 151 0.82 -13.61 -9.36
N VAL A 152 0.40 -14.86 -9.28
CA VAL A 152 -0.85 -15.36 -9.85
C VAL A 152 -1.84 -15.54 -8.71
N LEU A 153 -3.07 -15.05 -8.90
CA LEU A 153 -4.16 -15.25 -7.95
C LEU A 153 -5.10 -16.33 -8.42
N TYR A 154 -5.43 -17.25 -7.50
CA TYR A 154 -6.60 -18.12 -7.58
C TYR A 154 -7.62 -17.72 -6.52
N LEU A 155 -8.87 -17.49 -6.93
CA LEU A 155 -9.96 -17.09 -6.04
C LEU A 155 -10.99 -18.20 -6.01
N ASN A 156 -11.21 -18.82 -4.84
CA ASN A 156 -12.07 -19.99 -4.67
C ASN A 156 -11.76 -21.12 -5.68
N GLY A 157 -10.48 -21.34 -5.99
CA GLY A 157 -10.00 -22.36 -6.90
C GLY A 157 -10.01 -21.98 -8.39
N GLU A 158 -10.56 -20.85 -8.76
CA GLU A 158 -10.57 -20.35 -10.14
C GLU A 158 -9.38 -19.41 -10.39
N TYR A 159 -8.75 -19.53 -11.57
CA TYR A 159 -7.69 -18.60 -11.99
C TYR A 159 -8.26 -17.19 -12.13
N TRP A 160 -7.73 -16.27 -11.34
CA TRP A 160 -8.25 -14.89 -11.26
C TRP A 160 -7.40 -13.87 -12.00
N GLY A 161 -6.15 -14.22 -12.30
CA GLY A 161 -5.28 -13.40 -13.12
C GLY A 161 -3.92 -13.10 -12.52
N PHE A 162 -3.18 -12.26 -13.23
CA PHE A 162 -1.88 -11.75 -12.81
C PHE A 162 -2.06 -10.53 -11.90
N TYR A 163 -1.27 -10.52 -10.83
CA TYR A 163 -1.20 -9.45 -9.83
C TYR A 163 0.24 -9.10 -9.50
N THR A 164 0.43 -7.94 -8.92
CA THR A 164 1.67 -7.57 -8.27
C THR A 164 1.46 -7.58 -6.76
N LEU A 165 2.12 -8.49 -6.07
CA LEU A 165 2.13 -8.50 -4.62
C LEU A 165 3.00 -7.35 -4.12
N ARG A 166 2.50 -6.56 -3.18
CA ARG A 166 3.13 -5.34 -2.65
C ARG A 166 3.02 -5.28 -1.13
N GLU A 167 3.91 -4.53 -0.52
CA GLU A 167 3.76 -4.13 0.88
C GLU A 167 2.60 -3.13 1.01
N SER A 168 1.91 -3.16 2.15
CA SER A 168 0.98 -2.10 2.53
C SER A 168 1.74 -0.95 3.18
N THR A 169 1.54 0.28 2.70
CA THR A 169 2.22 1.47 3.25
C THR A 169 1.46 2.03 4.45
N ASP A 170 1.68 1.42 5.59
CA ASP A 170 1.10 1.78 6.88
C ASP A 170 2.18 1.93 7.97
N LYS A 171 1.78 2.09 9.23
CA LYS A 171 2.71 2.20 10.36
C LYS A 171 3.62 0.97 10.52
N HIS A 172 3.15 -0.22 10.15
CA HIS A 172 3.94 -1.46 10.25
C HIS A 172 5.03 -1.49 9.17
N PHE A 173 4.73 -1.03 7.96
CA PHE A 173 5.71 -0.80 6.90
C PHE A 173 6.81 0.17 7.36
N LEU A 174 6.42 1.30 7.96
CA LEU A 174 7.37 2.27 8.48
C LEU A 174 8.25 1.65 9.56
N LYS A 175 7.66 0.94 10.54
CA LYS A 175 8.40 0.25 11.59
C LYS A 175 9.36 -0.81 11.06
N ALA A 176 8.98 -1.54 10.03
CA ALA A 176 9.81 -2.58 9.43
C ALA A 176 11.02 -2.00 8.66
N ASN A 177 10.84 -0.84 7.99
CA ASN A 177 11.92 -0.14 7.29
C ASN A 177 12.74 0.77 8.24
N HIS A 178 12.16 1.25 9.34
CA HIS A 178 12.77 2.12 10.35
C HIS A 178 12.59 1.52 11.76
N PRO A 179 13.40 0.51 12.13
CA PRO A 179 13.20 -0.21 13.40
C PRO A 179 13.31 0.65 14.66
N GLU A 180 13.93 1.82 14.55
CA GLU A 180 14.13 2.78 15.66
C GLU A 180 12.85 3.54 16.04
N ILE A 181 11.90 3.75 15.13
CA ILE A 181 10.71 4.58 15.38
C ILE A 181 9.72 3.95 16.36
N ASN A 182 8.98 4.77 17.06
CA ASN A 182 7.83 4.35 17.85
C ASN A 182 6.54 4.51 17.03
N MET A 183 5.95 3.39 16.58
CA MET A 183 4.73 3.38 15.75
C MET A 183 3.55 4.15 16.35
N GLU A 184 3.43 4.16 17.67
CA GLU A 184 2.30 4.84 18.34
C GLU A 184 2.50 6.37 18.40
N ASN A 185 3.69 6.84 18.04
CA ASN A 185 4.06 8.26 18.06
C ASN A 185 4.24 8.86 16.67
N LEU A 186 3.59 8.28 15.65
CA LEU A 186 3.69 8.73 14.27
C LEU A 186 2.55 9.65 13.89
N ASP A 187 2.86 10.64 13.04
CA ASP A 187 1.91 11.29 12.16
C ASP A 187 2.11 10.76 10.74
N ILE A 188 1.03 10.28 10.13
CA ILE A 188 1.01 9.77 8.75
C ILE A 188 -0.11 10.49 8.01
N ILE A 189 0.24 11.23 6.97
CA ILE A 189 -0.68 12.05 6.17
C ILE A 189 -0.60 11.62 4.72
N GLU A 190 -1.73 11.60 4.02
CA GLU A 190 -1.82 11.38 2.59
C GLU A 190 -2.36 12.62 1.90
N GLY A 191 -1.68 13.07 0.85
CA GLY A 191 -2.13 14.15 -0.03
C GLY A 191 -2.38 15.46 0.70
N ASN A 192 -1.73 15.92 1.66
CA ASN A 192 -1.90 17.17 2.43
C ASN A 192 -3.11 17.25 3.36
N TRP A 193 -4.04 16.30 3.37
CA TRP A 193 -5.28 16.46 4.13
C TRP A 193 -5.80 15.20 4.85
N ARG A 194 -5.57 14.01 4.32
CA ARG A 194 -6.05 12.76 4.90
C ARG A 194 -5.09 12.26 5.98
N VAL A 195 -5.54 12.23 7.23
CA VAL A 195 -4.74 11.71 8.34
C VAL A 195 -5.01 10.22 8.49
N HIS A 196 -3.97 9.40 8.38
CA HIS A 196 -4.02 7.95 8.62
C HIS A 196 -3.70 7.62 10.06
N GLN A 197 -2.80 8.38 10.68
CA GLN A 197 -2.45 8.25 12.09
C GLN A 197 -1.97 9.60 12.64
N GLY A 198 -2.12 9.81 13.94
CA GLY A 198 -1.74 11.03 14.63
C GLY A 198 -2.58 12.24 14.22
N ASP A 199 -1.91 13.34 13.89
CA ASP A 199 -2.56 14.56 13.41
C ASP A 199 -1.71 15.26 12.35
N ARG A 200 -2.14 16.44 11.90
CA ARG A 200 -1.43 17.25 10.90
C ARG A 200 -0.94 18.60 11.41
N LEU A 201 -0.93 18.81 12.72
CA LEU A 201 -0.62 20.13 13.28
C LEU A 201 0.83 20.56 12.95
N ALA A 202 1.80 19.70 13.21
CA ALA A 202 3.21 19.97 12.91
C ALA A 202 3.45 20.17 11.40
N TYR A 203 2.75 19.43 10.54
CA TYR A 203 2.82 19.64 9.09
C TYR A 203 2.23 20.98 8.67
N GLN A 204 1.10 21.38 9.25
CA GLN A 204 0.48 22.67 8.98
C GLN A 204 1.35 23.85 9.46
N GLU A 205 2.00 23.70 10.60
CA GLU A 205 2.97 24.70 11.12
C GLU A 205 4.15 24.88 10.15
N LEU A 206 4.72 23.76 9.65
CA LEU A 206 5.78 23.80 8.64
C LEU A 206 5.33 24.50 7.36
N LEU A 207 4.15 24.17 6.83
CA LEU A 207 3.61 24.80 5.63
C LEU A 207 3.36 26.31 5.84
N ASN A 208 2.85 26.70 7.00
CA ASN A 208 2.62 28.10 7.33
C ASN A 208 3.95 28.86 7.43
N TYR A 209 4.96 28.23 8.02
CA TYR A 209 6.30 28.82 8.08
C TYR A 209 6.88 29.08 6.68
N ILE A 210 6.85 28.05 5.81
CA ILE A 210 7.32 28.15 4.41
C ILE A 210 6.60 29.27 3.65
N LYS A 211 5.30 29.43 3.86
CA LYS A 211 4.50 30.47 3.18
C LYS A 211 4.78 31.90 3.66
N SER A 212 5.21 32.04 4.90
CA SER A 212 5.36 33.37 5.55
C SER A 212 6.79 33.88 5.64
N HIS A 213 7.78 33.06 5.26
CA HIS A 213 9.20 33.41 5.36
C HIS A 213 9.91 33.26 4.02
N ASP A 214 10.84 34.18 3.77
CA ASP A 214 11.71 34.11 2.59
C ASP A 214 12.78 33.03 2.80
N LEU A 215 12.72 31.95 2.03
CA LEU A 215 13.65 30.82 2.12
C LEU A 215 15.00 31.11 1.43
N SER A 216 15.19 32.28 0.80
CA SER A 216 16.53 32.75 0.40
C SER A 216 17.38 33.20 1.59
N ASP A 217 16.77 33.48 2.73
CA ASP A 217 17.46 33.68 4.01
C ASP A 217 17.89 32.31 4.57
N ALA A 218 19.19 32.17 4.83
CA ALA A 218 19.80 30.95 5.31
C ALA A 218 19.20 30.45 6.64
N ALA A 219 18.86 31.35 7.55
CA ALA A 219 18.27 30.95 8.84
C ALA A 219 16.86 30.36 8.67
N ASN A 220 16.03 30.93 7.76
CA ASN A 220 14.73 30.43 7.47
C ASN A 220 14.79 29.06 6.76
N TYR A 221 15.74 28.89 5.84
CA TYR A 221 15.96 27.62 5.15
C TYR A 221 16.48 26.55 6.13
N ASP A 222 17.39 26.89 7.04
CA ASP A 222 17.90 25.97 8.06
C ASP A 222 16.79 25.52 9.02
N TYR A 223 15.85 26.40 9.35
CA TYR A 223 14.65 26.00 10.10
C TYR A 223 13.85 24.93 9.34
N VAL A 224 13.57 25.14 8.05
CA VAL A 224 12.85 24.16 7.23
C VAL A 224 13.62 22.83 7.21
N LYS A 225 14.94 22.82 7.00
CA LYS A 225 15.77 21.62 7.04
C LYS A 225 15.75 20.90 8.40
N SER A 226 15.50 21.64 9.48
CA SER A 226 15.36 21.03 10.82
C SER A 226 14.04 20.27 10.99
N LYS A 227 13.02 20.59 10.18
CA LYS A 227 11.67 20.01 10.25
C LYS A 227 11.34 19.06 9.10
N MET A 228 12.07 19.14 8.00
CA MET A 228 11.86 18.32 6.79
C MET A 228 13.18 17.71 6.34
N ASP A 229 13.16 16.45 5.94
CA ASP A 229 14.27 15.78 5.26
C ASP A 229 14.27 16.27 3.79
N VAL A 230 15.03 17.33 3.54
CA VAL A 230 15.09 17.99 2.23
C VAL A 230 15.71 17.09 1.18
N ASP A 231 16.70 16.27 1.56
CA ASP A 231 17.34 15.34 0.61
C ASP A 231 16.35 14.26 0.17
N ASN A 232 15.57 13.69 1.11
CA ASN A 232 14.49 12.76 0.79
C ASN A 232 13.42 13.42 -0.11
N PHE A 233 13.05 14.66 0.17
CA PHE A 233 12.12 15.42 -0.68
C PHE A 233 12.66 15.63 -2.10
N ILE A 234 13.95 15.94 -2.25
CA ILE A 234 14.60 16.11 -3.56
C ILE A 234 14.57 14.79 -4.32
N ASP A 235 14.95 13.68 -3.69
CA ASP A 235 14.89 12.33 -4.29
C ASP A 235 13.48 12.02 -4.78
N TYR A 236 12.46 12.34 -3.97
CA TYR A 236 11.06 12.17 -4.37
C TYR A 236 10.70 13.02 -5.61
N GLN A 237 11.09 14.31 -5.63
CA GLN A 237 10.82 15.18 -6.79
C GLN A 237 11.52 14.66 -8.05
N ILE A 238 12.75 14.16 -7.93
CA ILE A 238 13.47 13.52 -9.03
C ILE A 238 12.69 12.31 -9.54
N ALA A 239 12.21 11.45 -8.65
CA ALA A 239 11.44 10.27 -9.01
C ALA A 239 10.14 10.63 -9.74
N VAL A 240 9.41 11.64 -9.26
CA VAL A 240 8.17 12.16 -9.89
C VAL A 240 8.44 12.70 -11.29
N ILE A 241 9.46 13.55 -11.44
CA ILE A 241 9.81 14.17 -12.71
C ILE A 241 10.31 13.11 -13.71
N TYR A 242 11.23 12.23 -13.28
CA TYR A 242 11.79 11.18 -14.14
C TYR A 242 10.72 10.17 -14.57
N GLY A 243 9.82 9.80 -13.66
CA GLY A 243 8.72 8.88 -13.92
C GLY A 243 7.55 9.53 -14.69
N ALA A 244 7.61 10.84 -14.99
CA ALA A 244 6.52 11.61 -15.56
C ALA A 244 5.19 11.38 -14.80
N ASN A 245 5.26 11.28 -13.47
CA ASN A 245 4.09 11.07 -12.64
C ASN A 245 3.30 12.37 -12.54
N VAL A 246 2.07 12.37 -13.06
CA VAL A 246 1.14 13.51 -12.99
C VAL A 246 0.15 13.40 -11.84
N ASP A 247 0.11 12.26 -11.15
CA ASP A 247 -0.76 12.03 -10.01
C ASP A 247 -0.01 12.39 -8.71
N ASN A 248 -0.05 13.67 -8.37
CA ASN A 248 0.64 14.20 -7.19
C ASN A 248 -0.18 14.07 -5.89
N GLY A 249 -1.39 13.49 -5.94
CA GLY A 249 -2.28 13.33 -4.78
C GLY A 249 -2.01 12.09 -3.94
N ASN A 250 -1.48 11.05 -4.56
CA ASN A 250 -1.28 9.73 -3.95
C ASN A 250 0.11 9.58 -3.32
N ILE A 251 0.43 10.49 -2.40
CA ILE A 251 1.70 10.50 -1.66
C ILE A 251 1.42 10.49 -0.17
N LYS A 252 2.18 9.69 0.58
CA LYS A 252 2.17 9.70 2.04
C LYS A 252 3.40 10.40 2.57
N PHE A 253 3.20 11.20 3.60
CA PHE A 253 4.24 11.84 4.40
C PHE A 253 4.15 11.32 5.80
N TRP A 254 5.28 11.23 6.47
CA TRP A 254 5.30 10.82 7.86
C TRP A 254 6.42 11.49 8.66
N HIS A 255 6.23 11.60 9.96
CA HIS A 255 7.28 11.86 10.92
C HIS A 255 6.93 11.24 12.28
N GLU A 256 7.94 11.01 13.11
CA GLU A 256 7.72 10.69 14.50
C GLU A 256 7.56 11.99 15.30
N ARG A 257 6.62 12.07 16.24
CA ARG A 257 6.38 13.24 17.08
C ARG A 257 7.48 13.42 18.14
N THR A 258 8.70 13.68 17.66
CA THR A 258 9.88 14.03 18.48
C THR A 258 10.52 15.31 17.94
N GLU A 259 11.32 15.98 18.76
CA GLU A 259 11.97 17.25 18.35
C GLU A 259 12.95 17.07 17.19
N SER A 260 13.63 15.93 17.11
CA SER A 260 14.66 15.62 16.12
C SER A 260 14.14 14.97 14.85
N SER A 261 12.90 14.48 14.85
CA SER A 261 12.33 13.84 13.68
C SER A 261 11.93 14.87 12.62
N LYS A 262 12.07 14.46 11.36
CA LYS A 262 11.78 15.30 10.20
C LYS A 262 10.68 14.64 9.36
N TRP A 263 9.88 15.46 8.71
CA TRP A 263 8.93 15.00 7.70
C TRP A 263 9.66 14.36 6.51
N ARG A 264 9.16 13.20 6.10
CA ARG A 264 9.67 12.41 4.98
C ARG A 264 8.53 11.99 4.08
#